data_97a2f2667432b73838bf8b46e6008684
#
_entry.id   97a2f2667432b73838bf8b46e6008684
#
_cell.length_a   1.000
_cell.length_b   1.000
_cell.length_c   1.000
_cell.angle_alpha   90.00
_cell.angle_beta   90.00
_cell.angle_gamma   90.00
#
_symmetry.space_group_name_H-M   'P 1'
#
loop_
_entity.id
_entity.type
_entity.pdbx_description
1 polymer ?
#
loop_
_entity_poly.entity_id
_entity_poly.type
_entity_poly.pdbx_seq_one_letter_code
_entity_poly.pdbx_strand_id
1 'polypeptide(L)'
;MNLPALSWAHPVVQEWFTRHFQVATEPQEQGWPQILAGKTTLISAPTGSGKTLAAFLTCIDRLVRKAIAGELTDATEVLYVSPLKALGNDIQKNLEQPLGEILQIAGAHGFLMPEIRTAVRTGDTLMKERRAMLKRPPHILVTTPESLYILLTAQKSREILRTVETVIVDEIHAVADDKRGTHLALSLERLEALTDRPPVRIG
;
A
#
# COMPACT_ATOMS: atom_id res chain seq x y z
N MET A 1 -8.65 -3.00 24.90
CA MET A 1 -10.04 -2.98 24.36
C MET A 1 -10.02 -3.72 23.02
N ASN A 2 -10.93 -4.64 22.83
CA ASN A 2 -11.04 -5.36 21.54
C ASN A 2 -12.02 -4.57 20.66
N LEU A 3 -11.55 -4.01 19.55
CA LEU A 3 -12.42 -3.32 18.59
C LEU A 3 -13.00 -4.37 17.62
N PRO A 4 -14.31 -4.64 17.63
CA PRO A 4 -14.91 -5.66 16.75
C PRO A 4 -14.56 -5.47 15.26
N ALA A 5 -14.46 -4.21 14.82
CA ALA A 5 -14.10 -3.85 13.46
C ALA A 5 -12.67 -4.29 13.05
N LEU A 6 -11.79 -4.58 14.02
CA LEU A 6 -10.41 -5.02 13.80
C LEU A 6 -10.17 -6.49 14.13
N SER A 7 -11.22 -7.28 14.37
CA SER A 7 -11.07 -8.72 14.69
C SER A 7 -10.32 -9.53 13.63
N TRP A 8 -10.28 -9.03 12.40
CA TRP A 8 -9.54 -9.61 11.29
C TRP A 8 -8.02 -9.37 11.35
N ALA A 9 -7.57 -8.30 12.02
CA ALA A 9 -6.16 -7.90 12.05
C ALA A 9 -5.34 -8.77 13.02
N HIS A 10 -4.03 -8.90 12.75
CA HIS A 10 -3.10 -9.55 13.65
C HIS A 10 -3.04 -8.80 15.01
N PRO A 11 -2.86 -9.47 16.16
CA PRO A 11 -2.84 -8.82 17.48
C PRO A 11 -1.90 -7.62 17.59
N VAL A 12 -0.72 -7.65 16.98
CA VAL A 12 0.22 -6.51 16.99
C VAL A 12 -0.31 -5.31 16.22
N VAL A 13 -1.08 -5.53 15.14
CA VAL A 13 -1.72 -4.46 14.35
C VAL A 13 -2.92 -3.90 15.10
N GLN A 14 -3.71 -4.76 15.76
CA GLN A 14 -4.81 -4.34 16.64
C GLN A 14 -4.29 -3.48 17.79
N GLU A 15 -3.19 -3.89 18.42
CA GLU A 15 -2.57 -3.15 19.53
C GLU A 15 -2.07 -1.78 19.07
N TRP A 16 -1.39 -1.72 17.92
CA TRP A 16 -0.97 -0.45 17.32
C TRP A 16 -2.16 0.46 17.08
N PHE A 17 -3.23 -0.04 16.45
CA PHE A 17 -4.40 0.77 16.14
C PHE A 17 -5.09 1.28 17.41
N THR A 18 -5.27 0.44 18.43
CA THR A 18 -5.92 0.83 19.68
C THR A 18 -5.11 1.81 20.52
N ARG A 19 -3.79 1.88 20.34
CA ARG A 19 -2.94 2.89 20.96
C ARG A 19 -3.14 4.28 20.35
N HIS A 20 -3.52 4.36 19.08
CA HIS A 20 -3.63 5.62 18.34
C HIS A 20 -5.07 6.08 18.12
N PHE A 21 -6.00 5.15 18.08
CA PHE A 21 -7.39 5.42 17.74
C PHE A 21 -8.32 4.73 18.73
N GLN A 22 -9.32 5.46 19.20
CA GLN A 22 -10.32 4.92 20.15
C GLN A 22 -11.35 4.04 19.45
N VAL A 23 -11.73 4.41 18.22
CA VAL A 23 -12.73 3.74 17.39
C VAL A 23 -12.29 3.75 15.93
N ALA A 24 -12.73 2.78 15.16
CA ALA A 24 -12.62 2.82 13.71
C ALA A 24 -13.61 3.87 13.15
N THR A 25 -13.22 4.51 12.05
CA THR A 25 -14.10 5.43 11.35
C THR A 25 -15.08 4.65 10.47
N GLU A 26 -16.21 5.26 10.11
CA GLU A 26 -17.20 4.63 9.24
C GLU A 26 -16.59 4.12 7.90
N PRO A 27 -15.75 4.91 7.17
CA PRO A 27 -15.07 4.41 5.98
C PRO A 27 -14.17 3.19 6.23
N GLN A 28 -13.56 3.07 7.40
CA GLN A 28 -12.75 1.93 7.80
C GLN A 28 -13.63 0.70 8.07
N GLU A 29 -14.68 0.85 8.85
CA GLU A 29 -15.61 -0.25 9.19
C GLU A 29 -16.30 -0.82 7.94
N GLN A 30 -16.70 0.04 6.99
CA GLN A 30 -17.35 -0.39 5.76
C GLN A 30 -16.36 -0.89 4.71
N GLY A 31 -15.15 -0.30 4.63
CA GLY A 31 -14.15 -0.62 3.63
C GLY A 31 -13.42 -1.94 3.88
N TRP A 32 -12.99 -2.20 5.14
CA TRP A 32 -12.19 -3.40 5.44
C TRP A 32 -12.84 -4.71 5.04
N PRO A 33 -14.13 -4.98 5.30
CA PRO A 33 -14.74 -6.23 4.87
C PRO A 33 -14.71 -6.45 3.35
N GLN A 34 -14.86 -5.38 2.57
CA GLN A 34 -14.83 -5.48 1.10
C GLN A 34 -13.41 -5.73 0.58
N ILE A 35 -12.43 -5.01 1.14
CA ILE A 35 -11.01 -5.19 0.77
C ILE A 35 -10.53 -6.60 1.13
N LEU A 36 -10.84 -7.08 2.34
CA LEU A 36 -10.48 -8.42 2.81
C LEU A 36 -11.16 -9.53 2.00
N ALA A 37 -12.34 -9.26 1.46
CA ALA A 37 -13.01 -10.17 0.52
C ALA A 37 -12.41 -10.15 -0.90
N GLY A 38 -11.33 -9.39 -1.13
CA GLY A 38 -10.65 -9.27 -2.42
C GLY A 38 -11.44 -8.47 -3.47
N LYS A 39 -12.39 -7.63 -3.04
CA LYS A 39 -13.19 -6.83 -3.95
C LYS A 39 -12.53 -5.51 -4.29
N THR A 40 -12.61 -5.10 -5.55
CA THR A 40 -12.32 -3.71 -5.93
C THR A 40 -13.23 -2.77 -5.15
N THR A 41 -12.62 -1.82 -4.42
CA THR A 41 -13.34 -1.01 -3.44
C THR A 41 -13.03 0.47 -3.64
N LEU A 42 -14.06 1.29 -3.81
CA LEU A 42 -13.94 2.75 -3.80
C LEU A 42 -14.44 3.28 -2.45
N ILE A 43 -13.59 4.03 -1.75
CA ILE A 43 -13.89 4.66 -0.46
C ILE A 43 -14.06 6.16 -0.69
N SER A 44 -15.30 6.62 -0.76
CA SER A 44 -15.62 8.05 -0.88
C SER A 44 -16.01 8.61 0.49
N ALA A 45 -15.16 9.49 1.02
CA ALA A 45 -15.40 10.14 2.31
C ALA A 45 -14.58 11.44 2.43
N PRO A 46 -14.91 12.36 3.32
CA PRO A 46 -14.17 13.63 3.49
C PRO A 46 -12.68 13.41 3.80
N THR A 47 -11.86 14.42 3.52
CA THR A 47 -10.44 14.43 3.90
C THR A 47 -10.30 14.29 5.42
N GLY A 48 -9.34 13.51 5.88
CA GLY A 48 -9.12 13.25 7.32
C GLY A 48 -10.00 12.15 7.90
N SER A 49 -10.90 11.52 7.13
CA SER A 49 -11.77 10.43 7.61
C SER A 49 -11.08 9.07 7.75
N GLY A 50 -9.76 8.97 7.47
CA GLY A 50 -8.99 7.74 7.60
C GLY A 50 -9.03 6.80 6.39
N LYS A 51 -9.45 7.27 5.20
CA LYS A 51 -9.49 6.47 3.96
C LYS A 51 -8.15 5.82 3.61
N THR A 52 -7.11 6.63 3.55
CA THR A 52 -5.75 6.18 3.19
C THR A 52 -5.24 5.13 4.17
N LEU A 53 -5.48 5.33 5.48
CA LEU A 53 -5.15 4.34 6.49
C LEU A 53 -5.98 3.07 6.36
N ALA A 54 -7.26 3.16 5.97
CA ALA A 54 -8.10 1.99 5.73
C ALA A 54 -7.49 1.06 4.67
N ALA A 55 -7.03 1.63 3.56
CA ALA A 55 -6.37 0.87 2.50
C ALA A 55 -5.00 0.31 2.95
N PHE A 56 -4.15 1.13 3.57
CA PHE A 56 -2.83 0.68 4.01
C PHE A 56 -2.88 -0.37 5.11
N LEU A 57 -3.78 -0.25 6.08
CA LEU A 57 -3.78 -1.14 7.24
C LEU A 57 -4.01 -2.60 6.87
N THR A 58 -4.88 -2.88 5.90
CA THR A 58 -5.09 -4.24 5.38
C THR A 58 -3.85 -4.80 4.70
N CYS A 59 -3.15 -3.96 3.95
CA CYS A 59 -1.89 -4.33 3.29
C CYS A 59 -0.77 -4.57 4.30
N ILE A 60 -0.65 -3.69 5.29
CA ILE A 60 0.32 -3.80 6.39
C ILE A 60 0.08 -5.09 7.17
N ASP A 61 -1.17 -5.38 7.56
CA ASP A 61 -1.51 -6.61 8.30
C ASP A 61 -1.10 -7.86 7.52
N ARG A 62 -1.40 -7.92 6.23
CA ARG A 62 -1.00 -9.04 5.38
C ARG A 62 0.52 -9.23 5.34
N LEU A 63 1.29 -8.15 5.15
CA LEU A 63 2.75 -8.19 5.13
C LEU A 63 3.33 -8.56 6.50
N VAL A 64 2.75 -8.06 7.59
CA VAL A 64 3.12 -8.42 8.97
C VAL A 64 2.91 -9.92 9.22
N ARG A 65 1.77 -10.47 8.80
CA ARG A 65 1.51 -11.92 8.92
C ARG A 65 2.54 -12.73 8.14
N LYS A 66 2.83 -12.38 6.89
CA LYS A 66 3.87 -13.03 6.08
C LYS A 66 5.25 -12.92 6.74
N ALA A 67 5.58 -11.76 7.30
CA ALA A 67 6.84 -11.53 7.98
C ALA A 67 7.00 -12.40 9.25
N ILE A 68 5.95 -12.47 10.07
CA ILE A 68 5.93 -13.33 11.28
C ILE A 68 6.01 -14.82 10.93
N ALA A 69 5.34 -15.24 9.85
CA ALA A 69 5.36 -16.61 9.35
C ALA A 69 6.68 -17.00 8.66
N GLY A 70 7.59 -16.03 8.41
CA GLY A 70 8.82 -16.28 7.63
C GLY A 70 8.57 -16.46 6.12
N GLU A 71 7.42 -16.02 5.64
CA GLU A 71 6.96 -16.15 4.24
C GLU A 71 7.16 -14.86 3.42
N LEU A 72 7.69 -13.80 4.03
CA LEU A 72 7.94 -12.53 3.34
C LEU A 72 9.09 -12.69 2.34
N THR A 73 8.79 -12.52 1.07
CA THR A 73 9.76 -12.64 -0.03
C THR A 73 10.20 -11.27 -0.54
N ASP A 74 11.33 -11.20 -1.28
CA ASP A 74 11.81 -9.96 -1.92
C ASP A 74 10.95 -9.63 -3.16
N ALA A 75 9.68 -9.30 -2.95
CA ALA A 75 8.70 -9.03 -3.99
C ALA A 75 7.88 -7.76 -3.68
N THR A 76 7.44 -7.05 -4.72
CA THR A 76 6.53 -5.91 -4.58
C THR A 76 5.09 -6.42 -4.58
N GLU A 77 4.43 -6.35 -3.43
CA GLU A 77 3.05 -6.84 -3.28
C GLU A 77 2.02 -5.71 -3.27
N VAL A 78 2.42 -4.51 -2.86
CA VAL A 78 1.54 -3.36 -2.77
C VAL A 78 2.08 -2.21 -3.62
N LEU A 79 1.23 -1.70 -4.49
CA LEU A 79 1.49 -0.50 -5.28
C LEU A 79 0.57 0.62 -4.82
N TYR A 80 1.14 1.71 -4.34
CA TYR A 80 0.40 2.93 -4.01
C TYR A 80 0.67 3.99 -5.06
N VAL A 81 -0.40 4.48 -5.67
CA VAL A 81 -0.34 5.50 -6.73
C VAL A 81 -1.05 6.76 -6.25
N SER A 82 -0.32 7.86 -6.17
CA SER A 82 -0.90 9.16 -5.83
C SER A 82 -0.47 10.22 -6.83
N PRO A 83 -1.40 11.05 -7.32
CA PRO A 83 -1.10 12.12 -8.27
C PRO A 83 -0.37 13.30 -7.67
N LEU A 84 -0.28 13.39 -6.37
CA LEU A 84 0.26 14.55 -5.67
C LEU A 84 1.78 14.46 -5.49
N LYS A 85 2.46 15.56 -5.79
CA LYS A 85 3.90 15.71 -5.52
C LYS A 85 4.23 15.76 -4.00
N ALA A 86 3.23 15.99 -3.15
CA ALA A 86 3.35 16.08 -1.70
C ALA A 86 3.33 14.71 -0.98
N LEU A 87 3.82 13.67 -1.65
CA LEU A 87 3.83 12.29 -1.13
C LEU A 87 4.56 12.12 0.21
N GLY A 88 5.49 13.02 0.56
CA GLY A 88 6.35 12.83 1.71
C GLY A 88 5.62 12.71 3.05
N ASN A 89 4.79 13.68 3.42
CA ASN A 89 4.12 13.70 4.73
C ASN A 89 3.05 12.61 4.86
N ASP A 90 2.28 12.39 3.79
CA ASP A 90 1.20 11.39 3.80
C ASP A 90 1.74 9.97 3.89
N ILE A 91 2.82 9.68 3.17
CA ILE A 91 3.50 8.39 3.23
C ILE A 91 4.15 8.18 4.59
N GLN A 92 4.83 9.17 5.14
CA GLN A 92 5.43 9.05 6.45
C GLN A 92 4.37 8.76 7.52
N LYS A 93 3.27 9.52 7.52
CA LYS A 93 2.21 9.41 8.52
C LYS A 93 1.35 8.15 8.40
N ASN A 94 0.99 7.76 7.17
CA ASN A 94 0.03 6.68 6.95
C ASN A 94 0.69 5.33 6.65
N LEU A 95 2.00 5.29 6.41
CA LEU A 95 2.73 4.08 6.06
C LEU A 95 3.98 3.86 6.90
N GLU A 96 4.98 4.76 6.85
CA GLU A 96 6.29 4.52 7.47
C GLU A 96 6.22 4.50 9.00
N GLN A 97 5.51 5.47 9.60
CA GLN A 97 5.34 5.52 11.05
C GLN A 97 4.55 4.31 11.57
N PRO A 98 3.37 3.95 11.03
CA PRO A 98 2.66 2.73 11.40
C PRO A 98 3.51 1.46 11.30
N LEU A 99 4.25 1.28 10.20
CA LEU A 99 5.12 0.12 10.03
C LEU A 99 6.22 0.05 11.09
N GLY A 100 6.89 1.18 11.37
CA GLY A 100 7.94 1.25 12.39
C GLY A 100 7.42 0.93 13.79
N GLU A 101 6.27 1.44 14.16
CA GLU A 101 5.65 1.21 15.47
C GLU A 101 5.13 -0.21 15.62
N ILE A 102 4.51 -0.77 14.57
CA ILE A 102 4.06 -2.17 14.55
C ILE A 102 5.25 -3.12 14.68
N LEU A 103 6.37 -2.83 14.02
CA LEU A 103 7.60 -3.60 14.14
C LEU A 103 8.15 -3.59 15.58
N GLN A 104 8.10 -2.44 16.26
CA GLN A 104 8.50 -2.34 17.68
C GLN A 104 7.57 -3.14 18.59
N ILE A 105 6.26 -3.07 18.37
CA ILE A 105 5.27 -3.86 19.13
C ILE A 105 5.53 -5.35 18.90
N ALA A 106 5.73 -5.78 17.66
CA ALA A 106 6.04 -7.17 17.34
C ALA A 106 7.30 -7.66 18.06
N GLY A 107 8.36 -6.84 18.06
CA GLY A 107 9.59 -7.14 18.80
C GLY A 107 9.35 -7.29 20.32
N ALA A 108 8.53 -6.42 20.91
CA ALA A 108 8.16 -6.50 22.31
C ALA A 108 7.38 -7.79 22.67
N HIS A 109 6.64 -8.34 21.71
CA HIS A 109 5.97 -9.65 21.82
C HIS A 109 6.86 -10.85 21.46
N GLY A 110 8.15 -10.62 21.19
CA GLY A 110 9.11 -11.68 20.87
C GLY A 110 9.09 -12.18 19.43
N PHE A 111 8.36 -11.48 18.52
CA PHE A 111 8.39 -11.81 17.11
C PHE A 111 9.65 -11.24 16.44
N LEU A 112 10.44 -12.11 15.83
CA LEU A 112 11.57 -11.71 14.98
C LEU A 112 11.06 -11.52 13.54
N MET A 113 10.72 -10.29 13.19
CA MET A 113 10.24 -9.97 11.86
C MET A 113 11.34 -9.37 10.99
N PRO A 114 11.49 -9.82 9.73
CA PRO A 114 12.27 -9.08 8.75
C PRO A 114 11.65 -7.71 8.47
N GLU A 115 12.47 -6.78 8.02
CA GLU A 115 12.03 -5.43 7.63
C GLU A 115 11.01 -5.49 6.48
N ILE A 116 9.86 -4.87 6.65
CA ILE A 116 8.92 -4.59 5.56
C ILE A 116 9.39 -3.32 4.86
N ARG A 117 9.99 -3.48 3.68
CA ARG A 117 10.60 -2.39 2.92
C ARG A 117 9.57 -1.60 2.15
N THR A 118 9.72 -0.28 2.22
CA THR A 118 8.98 0.70 1.42
C THR A 118 9.94 1.45 0.51
N ALA A 119 9.48 1.91 -0.63
CA ALA A 119 10.25 2.79 -1.49
C ALA A 119 9.36 3.72 -2.30
N VAL A 120 9.85 4.94 -2.52
CA VAL A 120 9.18 5.96 -3.35
C VAL A 120 9.88 6.03 -4.70
N ARG A 121 9.12 5.87 -5.79
CA ARG A 121 9.60 5.96 -7.16
C ARG A 121 8.84 7.02 -7.93
N THR A 122 9.47 8.19 -8.05
CA THR A 122 8.96 9.34 -8.78
C THR A 122 9.95 9.78 -9.86
N GLY A 123 9.66 10.88 -10.55
CA GLY A 123 10.61 11.51 -11.47
C GLY A 123 11.93 11.89 -10.81
N ASP A 124 11.88 12.31 -9.54
CA ASP A 124 13.02 12.85 -8.78
C ASP A 124 13.87 11.75 -8.10
N THR A 125 13.41 10.50 -8.11
CA THR A 125 14.15 9.38 -7.50
C THR A 125 15.50 9.18 -8.18
N LEU A 126 16.57 9.16 -7.40
CA LEU A 126 17.95 9.05 -7.89
C LEU A 126 18.22 7.72 -8.60
N MET A 127 19.11 7.73 -9.58
CA MET A 127 19.48 6.51 -10.33
C MET A 127 20.02 5.39 -9.43
N LYS A 128 20.73 5.73 -8.35
CA LYS A 128 21.21 4.75 -7.36
C LYS A 128 20.05 4.03 -6.68
N GLU A 129 19.05 4.77 -6.24
CA GLU A 129 17.84 4.25 -5.59
C GLU A 129 17.02 3.39 -6.55
N ARG A 130 16.84 3.85 -7.81
CA ARG A 130 16.19 3.07 -8.86
C ARG A 130 16.84 1.70 -9.07
N ARG A 131 18.18 1.67 -9.10
CA ARG A 131 18.95 0.42 -9.23
C ARG A 131 18.85 -0.46 -8.00
N ALA A 132 18.80 0.13 -6.80
CA ALA A 132 18.62 -0.61 -5.56
C ALA A 132 17.26 -1.33 -5.52
N MET A 133 16.17 -0.64 -5.90
CA MET A 133 14.83 -1.23 -6.01
C MET A 133 14.74 -2.42 -6.96
N LEU A 134 15.53 -2.39 -8.07
CA LEU A 134 15.56 -3.51 -9.00
C LEU A 134 16.33 -4.73 -8.48
N LYS A 135 17.32 -4.51 -7.61
CA LYS A 135 18.10 -5.58 -6.98
C LYS A 135 17.37 -6.21 -5.81
N ARG A 136 16.69 -5.39 -5.03
CA ARG A 136 15.92 -5.80 -3.86
C ARG A 136 14.58 -5.04 -3.87
N PRO A 137 13.55 -5.60 -4.49
CA PRO A 137 12.24 -4.95 -4.60
C PRO A 137 11.66 -4.56 -3.24
N PRO A 138 11.05 -3.37 -3.11
CA PRO A 138 10.31 -3.01 -1.91
C PRO A 138 9.00 -3.82 -1.86
N HIS A 139 8.52 -4.15 -0.67
CA HIS A 139 7.23 -4.81 -0.50
C HIS A 139 6.06 -3.85 -0.81
N ILE A 140 6.26 -2.56 -0.49
CA ILE A 140 5.31 -1.48 -0.82
C ILE A 140 6.05 -0.47 -1.69
N LEU A 141 5.59 -0.31 -2.92
CA LEU A 141 6.11 0.68 -3.87
C LEU A 141 5.14 1.85 -3.98
N VAL A 142 5.62 3.04 -3.67
CA VAL A 142 4.90 4.30 -3.79
C VAL A 142 5.32 4.98 -5.08
N THR A 143 4.36 5.43 -5.89
CA THR A 143 4.66 6.06 -7.17
C THR A 143 3.63 7.10 -7.59
N THR A 144 3.90 7.79 -8.70
CA THR A 144 2.93 8.67 -9.38
C THR A 144 2.39 8.01 -10.64
N PRO A 145 1.24 8.47 -11.20
CA PRO A 145 0.70 7.94 -12.46
C PRO A 145 1.71 7.93 -13.60
N GLU A 146 2.48 9.00 -13.74
CA GLU A 146 3.48 9.15 -14.80
C GLU A 146 4.66 8.18 -14.60
N SER A 147 5.09 8.00 -13.36
CA SER A 147 6.17 7.07 -13.03
C SER A 147 5.73 5.62 -13.16
N LEU A 148 4.48 5.29 -12.85
CA LEU A 148 3.90 3.97 -13.07
C LEU A 148 3.97 3.59 -14.56
N TYR A 149 3.59 4.50 -15.45
CA TYR A 149 3.71 4.27 -16.90
C TYR A 149 5.16 3.95 -17.31
N ILE A 150 6.12 4.70 -16.80
CA ILE A 150 7.55 4.46 -17.07
C ILE A 150 7.98 3.08 -16.56
N LEU A 151 7.55 2.71 -15.34
CA LEU A 151 7.84 1.39 -14.76
C LEU A 151 7.29 0.26 -15.61
N LEU A 152 6.07 0.39 -16.12
CA LEU A 152 5.40 -0.61 -16.96
C LEU A 152 6.01 -0.75 -18.35
N THR A 153 6.62 0.32 -18.88
CA THR A 153 7.22 0.31 -20.23
C THR A 153 8.68 -0.10 -20.25
N ALA A 154 9.38 -0.01 -19.12
CA ALA A 154 10.80 -0.37 -19.02
C ALA A 154 10.95 -1.85 -18.63
N GLN A 155 11.61 -2.65 -19.48
CA GLN A 155 11.72 -4.11 -19.37
C GLN A 155 12.11 -4.60 -17.97
N LYS A 156 13.15 -4.01 -17.36
CA LYS A 156 13.65 -4.44 -16.03
C LYS A 156 12.72 -4.02 -14.90
N SER A 157 12.09 -2.84 -15.01
CA SER A 157 11.24 -2.31 -13.92
C SER A 157 9.86 -2.95 -13.90
N ARG A 158 9.31 -3.36 -15.03
CA ARG A 158 8.01 -4.01 -15.04
C ARG A 158 8.02 -5.38 -14.37
N GLU A 159 9.19 -6.06 -14.34
CA GLU A 159 9.29 -7.37 -13.70
C GLU A 159 9.01 -7.31 -12.18
N ILE A 160 9.40 -6.21 -11.50
CA ILE A 160 9.09 -6.05 -10.08
C ILE A 160 7.59 -5.81 -9.81
N LEU A 161 6.80 -5.48 -10.83
CA LEU A 161 5.36 -5.27 -10.71
C LEU A 161 4.51 -6.53 -10.93
N ARG A 162 5.11 -7.64 -11.37
CA ARG A 162 4.37 -8.90 -11.65
C ARG A 162 3.72 -9.49 -10.40
N THR A 163 4.33 -9.26 -9.26
CA THR A 163 3.92 -9.79 -7.95
C THR A 163 2.96 -8.87 -7.19
N VAL A 164 2.52 -7.77 -7.81
CA VAL A 164 1.58 -6.83 -7.17
C VAL A 164 0.23 -7.50 -6.97
N GLU A 165 -0.19 -7.60 -5.72
CA GLU A 165 -1.48 -8.17 -5.30
C GLU A 165 -2.53 -7.10 -4.97
N THR A 166 -2.08 -5.88 -4.62
CA THR A 166 -2.97 -4.77 -4.27
C THR A 166 -2.48 -3.46 -4.87
N VAL A 167 -3.38 -2.72 -5.47
CA VAL A 167 -3.14 -1.35 -5.96
C VAL A 167 -4.03 -0.38 -5.20
N ILE A 168 -3.41 0.58 -4.55
CA ILE A 168 -4.11 1.71 -3.92
C ILE A 168 -3.95 2.92 -4.83
N VAL A 169 -5.05 3.52 -5.24
CA VAL A 169 -5.07 4.76 -6.03
C VAL A 169 -5.67 5.85 -5.16
N ASP A 170 -4.84 6.70 -4.61
CA ASP A 170 -5.29 7.79 -3.74
C ASP A 170 -5.59 9.06 -4.54
N GLU A 171 -6.47 9.92 -3.99
CA GLU A 171 -6.87 11.20 -4.57
C GLU A 171 -7.34 11.07 -6.04
N ILE A 172 -8.14 10.06 -6.35
CA ILE A 172 -8.66 9.79 -7.72
C ILE A 172 -9.29 11.05 -8.33
N HIS A 173 -10.00 11.84 -7.52
CA HIS A 173 -10.65 13.07 -7.96
C HIS A 173 -9.67 14.10 -8.56
N ALA A 174 -8.39 14.06 -8.17
CA ALA A 174 -7.38 14.98 -8.71
C ALA A 174 -6.94 14.65 -10.14
N VAL A 175 -7.37 13.50 -10.68
CA VAL A 175 -7.02 13.06 -12.05
C VAL A 175 -8.24 12.61 -12.86
N ALA A 176 -9.41 12.45 -12.25
CA ALA A 176 -10.58 11.81 -12.89
C ALA A 176 -11.05 12.55 -14.16
N ASP A 177 -10.97 13.87 -14.16
CA ASP A 177 -11.54 14.72 -15.23
C ASP A 177 -10.51 15.13 -16.29
N ASP A 178 -9.29 14.60 -16.27
CA ASP A 178 -8.23 15.02 -17.17
C ASP A 178 -7.57 13.85 -17.94
N LYS A 179 -6.65 14.21 -18.85
CA LYS A 179 -5.87 13.24 -19.62
C LYS A 179 -4.99 12.33 -18.74
N ARG A 180 -4.64 12.77 -17.54
CA ARG A 180 -3.85 11.98 -16.58
C ARG A 180 -4.65 10.80 -16.04
N GLY A 181 -5.96 11.01 -15.80
CA GLY A 181 -6.87 9.94 -15.39
C GLY A 181 -7.03 8.86 -16.45
N THR A 182 -7.22 9.26 -17.71
CA THR A 182 -7.28 8.31 -18.84
C THR A 182 -5.96 7.53 -18.98
N HIS A 183 -4.82 8.22 -18.82
CA HIS A 183 -3.50 7.61 -18.87
C HIS A 183 -3.27 6.64 -17.70
N LEU A 184 -3.73 7.01 -16.48
CA LEU A 184 -3.68 6.15 -15.31
C LEU A 184 -4.54 4.90 -15.50
N ALA A 185 -5.77 5.05 -15.99
CA ALA A 185 -6.67 3.93 -16.26
C ALA A 185 -6.02 2.90 -17.20
N LEU A 186 -5.43 3.36 -18.32
CA LEU A 186 -4.66 2.51 -19.23
C LEU A 186 -3.45 1.84 -18.57
N SER A 187 -2.76 2.54 -17.65
CA SER A 187 -1.64 1.99 -16.92
C SER A 187 -2.09 0.90 -15.96
N LEU A 188 -3.25 1.06 -15.32
CA LEU A 188 -3.83 0.04 -14.44
C LEU A 188 -4.25 -1.22 -15.20
N GLU A 189 -4.82 -1.08 -16.39
CA GLU A 189 -5.14 -2.23 -17.26
C GLU A 189 -3.87 -2.97 -17.72
N ARG A 190 -2.81 -2.24 -18.04
CA ARG A 190 -1.50 -2.83 -18.38
C ARG A 190 -0.87 -3.54 -17.18
N LEU A 191 -1.04 -3.00 -15.98
CA LEU A 191 -0.57 -3.64 -14.76
C LEU A 191 -1.31 -4.96 -14.53
N GLU A 192 -2.64 -4.96 -14.64
CA GLU A 192 -3.45 -6.18 -14.49
C GLU A 192 -3.07 -7.26 -15.50
N ALA A 193 -2.82 -6.87 -16.76
CA ALA A 193 -2.34 -7.81 -17.78
C ALA A 193 -0.90 -8.33 -17.53
N LEU A 194 -0.13 -7.63 -16.70
CA LEU A 194 1.25 -8.01 -16.34
C LEU A 194 1.31 -8.91 -15.12
N THR A 195 0.42 -8.70 -14.14
CA THR A 195 0.43 -9.42 -12.86
C THR A 195 -0.01 -10.86 -13.00
N ASP A 196 0.53 -11.74 -12.16
CA ASP A 196 0.22 -13.17 -12.17
C ASP A 196 -1.26 -13.45 -11.82
N ARG A 197 -1.88 -12.54 -11.09
CA ARG A 197 -3.33 -12.52 -10.76
C ARG A 197 -3.83 -11.09 -10.78
N PRO A 198 -5.11 -10.83 -11.14
CA PRO A 198 -5.67 -9.49 -11.06
C PRO A 198 -5.52 -8.89 -9.66
N PRO A 199 -4.87 -7.72 -9.52
CA PRO A 199 -4.67 -7.10 -8.22
C PRO A 199 -5.99 -6.53 -7.69
N VAL A 200 -6.19 -6.58 -6.37
CA VAL A 200 -7.28 -5.86 -5.71
C VAL A 200 -7.03 -4.36 -5.86
N ARG A 201 -8.01 -3.62 -6.38
CA ARG A 201 -7.92 -2.17 -6.55
C ARG A 201 -8.68 -1.46 -5.44
N ILE A 202 -8.02 -0.51 -4.77
CA ILE A 202 -8.60 0.32 -3.70
C ILE A 202 -8.45 1.78 -4.11
N GLY A 203 -9.53 2.54 -4.09
CA GLY A 203 -9.53 3.94 -4.46
C GLY A 203 -10.28 4.85 -3.49
#